data_a725ba32127671c75e1e2ff542248f93
#
_entry.id   a725ba32127671c75e1e2ff542248f93
#
_cell.length_a   1.000
_cell.length_b   1.000
_cell.length_c   1.000
_cell.angle_alpha   90.00
_cell.angle_beta   90.00
_cell.angle_gamma   90.00
#
_symmetry.space_group_name_H-M   'P 1'
#
loop_
_entity.id
_entity.type
_entity.pdbx_description
1 polymer ?
#
loop_
_entity_poly.entity_id
_entity_poly.type
_entity_poly.pdbx_seq_one_letter_code
_entity_poly.pdbx_strand_id
1 'polypeptide(L)'
;MKLKWLFLLPVLFFWKFFPALLPNHTVEPWQNIQTGLELGMFKPPSAAGEDDSRIYVLKIDPKFFEIDLYCQSEHTGKQRSLFQWAEDFKLKAVINGGMFAKDLLTSVGYLKTGDHINNPGFHPKYNSILACNPRDQSVPPVKIIDRTCEDFALLSHKYRSFLQGIRMINCQGKNVWQPQEKGWSIAALGMDGAGNLLMIYGGSPLPVHDFIKILLQLPLDIRTTMYLEGGFQAGLYLSNHKNSSDSSSIPYPEIITAPEKHDQFVIPNVIGVREVRLK
;
A
#
# COMPACT_ATOMS: atom_id res chain seq x y z
N MET A 1 -89.84 -16.44 -5.39
CA MET A 1 -88.82 -15.69 -4.67
C MET A 1 -87.75 -16.66 -4.19
N LYS A 2 -86.59 -16.69 -4.82
CA LYS A 2 -85.47 -17.61 -4.53
C LYS A 2 -84.39 -16.79 -3.83
N LEU A 3 -84.14 -17.08 -2.53
CA LEU A 3 -83.16 -16.45 -1.71
C LEU A 3 -81.75 -17.06 -1.97
N LYS A 4 -80.80 -16.31 -2.47
CA LYS A 4 -79.43 -16.76 -2.73
C LYS A 4 -78.60 -16.48 -1.46
N TRP A 5 -78.10 -17.55 -0.86
CA TRP A 5 -77.11 -17.48 0.21
C TRP A 5 -75.71 -17.19 -0.39
N LEU A 6 -75.08 -16.10 0.06
CA LEU A 6 -73.68 -15.74 -0.26
C LEU A 6 -72.81 -16.31 0.86
N PHE A 7 -72.01 -17.32 0.51
CA PHE A 7 -70.96 -17.82 1.38
C PHE A 7 -69.74 -16.90 1.29
N LEU A 8 -69.40 -16.19 2.37
CA LEU A 8 -68.16 -15.48 2.57
C LEU A 8 -67.08 -16.45 3.11
N LEU A 9 -66.08 -16.73 2.26
CA LEU A 9 -64.89 -17.46 2.68
C LEU A 9 -63.91 -16.49 3.40
N PRO A 10 -63.38 -16.86 4.58
CA PRO A 10 -62.35 -16.03 5.24
C PRO A 10 -61.02 -16.21 4.50
N VAL A 11 -60.43 -15.10 4.03
CA VAL A 11 -59.09 -15.05 3.49
C VAL A 11 -58.10 -15.08 4.70
N LEU A 12 -57.51 -16.25 4.93
CA LEU A 12 -56.42 -16.42 5.89
C LEU A 12 -55.15 -15.77 5.29
N PHE A 13 -54.78 -14.60 5.83
CA PHE A 13 -53.47 -13.95 5.58
C PHE A 13 -52.38 -14.77 6.30
N PHE A 14 -51.65 -15.60 5.54
CA PHE A 14 -50.40 -16.19 5.95
C PHE A 14 -49.33 -15.11 5.99
N TRP A 15 -49.05 -14.52 7.12
CA TRP A 15 -47.87 -13.66 7.34
C TRP A 15 -46.66 -14.58 7.35
N LYS A 16 -45.96 -14.64 6.22
CA LYS A 16 -44.63 -15.27 6.13
C LYS A 16 -43.67 -14.44 6.97
N PHE A 17 -43.33 -14.94 8.14
CA PHE A 17 -42.16 -14.48 8.87
C PHE A 17 -40.93 -14.75 8.02
N PHE A 18 -40.40 -13.72 7.37
CA PHE A 18 -39.03 -13.73 6.89
C PHE A 18 -38.12 -13.59 8.11
N PRO A 19 -37.26 -14.57 8.41
CA PRO A 19 -36.23 -14.35 9.44
C PRO A 19 -35.37 -13.18 8.93
N ALA A 20 -35.29 -12.12 9.73
CA ALA A 20 -34.35 -11.05 9.49
C ALA A 20 -32.95 -11.69 9.48
N LEU A 21 -32.32 -11.71 8.31
CA LEU A 21 -30.90 -12.01 8.20
C LEU A 21 -30.16 -11.02 9.10
N LEU A 22 -29.69 -11.50 10.25
CA LEU A 22 -28.75 -10.75 11.09
C LEU A 22 -27.59 -10.33 10.17
N PRO A 23 -27.16 -9.07 10.22
CA PRO A 23 -26.01 -8.66 9.43
C PRO A 23 -24.84 -9.55 9.85
N ASN A 24 -24.28 -10.29 8.88
CA ASN A 24 -22.99 -10.91 9.07
C ASN A 24 -22.06 -9.77 9.53
N HIS A 25 -21.57 -9.82 10.75
CA HIS A 25 -20.48 -9.01 11.22
C HIS A 25 -19.25 -9.41 10.36
N THR A 26 -19.14 -8.81 9.19
CA THR A 26 -17.89 -8.81 8.46
C THR A 26 -16.91 -8.09 9.37
N VAL A 27 -15.98 -8.84 9.95
CA VAL A 27 -14.85 -8.24 10.69
C VAL A 27 -14.25 -7.22 9.72
N GLU A 28 -14.28 -5.95 10.10
CA GLU A 28 -13.66 -4.91 9.29
C GLU A 28 -12.19 -5.30 9.10
N PRO A 29 -11.70 -5.36 7.87
CA PRO A 29 -10.32 -5.80 7.60
C PRO A 29 -9.28 -4.80 8.10
N TRP A 30 -9.71 -3.67 8.66
CA TRP A 30 -8.86 -2.59 9.12
C TRP A 30 -8.67 -2.61 10.63
N GLN A 31 -7.41 -2.54 11.05
CA GLN A 31 -6.98 -2.33 12.44
C GLN A 31 -6.39 -0.94 12.57
N ASN A 32 -6.95 -0.11 13.46
CA ASN A 32 -6.35 1.17 13.81
C ASN A 32 -5.07 0.93 14.64
N ILE A 33 -3.94 1.39 14.12
CA ILE A 33 -2.64 1.30 14.81
C ILE A 33 -2.43 2.54 15.67
N GLN A 34 -2.70 3.70 15.10
CA GLN A 34 -2.70 5.01 15.74
C GLN A 34 -3.36 6.05 14.83
N THR A 35 -3.57 7.26 15.31
CA THR A 35 -4.17 8.34 14.52
C THR A 35 -3.45 8.52 13.19
N GLY A 36 -4.19 8.35 12.09
CA GLY A 36 -3.66 8.47 10.72
C GLY A 36 -2.88 7.26 10.22
N LEU A 37 -2.87 6.13 10.96
CA LEU A 37 -2.23 4.88 10.53
C LEU A 37 -3.14 3.68 10.78
N GLU A 38 -3.56 3.01 9.74
CA GLU A 38 -4.40 1.81 9.79
C GLU A 38 -3.73 0.65 9.04
N LEU A 39 -3.85 -0.55 9.58
CA LEU A 39 -3.41 -1.79 8.94
C LEU A 39 -4.62 -2.57 8.42
N GLY A 40 -4.71 -2.75 7.11
CA GLY A 40 -5.67 -3.63 6.45
C GLY A 40 -5.07 -5.00 6.16
N MET A 41 -5.84 -6.07 6.44
CA MET A 41 -5.45 -7.46 6.17
C MET A 41 -6.53 -8.14 5.33
N PHE A 42 -6.26 -8.34 4.05
CA PHE A 42 -7.24 -8.84 3.09
C PHE A 42 -6.88 -10.24 2.61
N LYS A 43 -7.86 -11.14 2.53
CA LYS A 43 -7.70 -12.45 1.90
C LYS A 43 -8.07 -12.36 0.43
N PRO A 44 -7.19 -12.75 -0.53
CA PRO A 44 -7.56 -12.86 -1.93
C PRO A 44 -8.67 -13.89 -2.13
N PRO A 45 -9.62 -13.69 -3.07
CA PRO A 45 -10.69 -14.65 -3.33
C PRO A 45 -10.21 -16.05 -3.74
N SER A 46 -9.01 -16.16 -4.31
CA SER A 46 -8.37 -17.40 -4.77
C SER A 46 -7.64 -18.19 -3.67
N ALA A 47 -7.50 -17.64 -2.47
CA ALA A 47 -6.73 -18.25 -1.39
C ALA A 47 -7.61 -19.14 -0.50
N ALA A 48 -8.13 -20.23 -1.05
CA ALA A 48 -8.79 -21.26 -0.26
C ALA A 48 -7.71 -22.08 0.50
N GLY A 49 -7.48 -21.79 1.77
CA GLY A 49 -6.82 -22.68 2.70
C GLY A 49 -5.41 -22.33 3.18
N GLU A 50 -4.68 -21.39 2.58
CA GLU A 50 -3.37 -20.98 3.05
C GLU A 50 -3.46 -19.71 3.91
N ASP A 51 -3.03 -19.80 5.16
CA ASP A 51 -3.08 -18.70 6.14
C ASP A 51 -2.14 -17.53 5.77
N ASP A 52 -1.19 -17.77 4.88
CA ASP A 52 -0.11 -16.86 4.48
C ASP A 52 -0.41 -16.05 3.19
N SER A 53 -1.62 -16.17 2.63
CA SER A 53 -2.00 -15.54 1.36
C SER A 53 -2.54 -14.11 1.50
N ARG A 54 -2.37 -13.47 2.66
CA ARG A 54 -2.95 -12.15 2.92
C ARG A 54 -2.24 -11.04 2.13
N ILE A 55 -3.04 -10.05 1.72
CA ILE A 55 -2.55 -8.76 1.25
C ILE A 55 -2.61 -7.79 2.43
N TYR A 56 -1.46 -7.25 2.78
CA TYR A 56 -1.31 -6.24 3.83
C TYR A 56 -1.29 -4.85 3.20
N VAL A 57 -2.04 -3.94 3.79
CA VAL A 57 -2.10 -2.54 3.36
C VAL A 57 -1.97 -1.63 4.57
N LEU A 58 -0.89 -0.86 4.64
CA LEU A 58 -0.80 0.26 5.57
C LEU A 58 -1.39 1.49 4.89
N LYS A 59 -2.46 2.05 5.47
CA LYS A 59 -3.05 3.31 5.06
C LYS A 59 -2.52 4.41 5.97
N ILE A 60 -1.89 5.41 5.36
CA ILE A 60 -1.10 6.45 6.03
C ILE A 60 -1.65 7.81 5.62
N ASP A 61 -2.19 8.55 6.59
CA ASP A 61 -2.60 9.94 6.38
C ASP A 61 -1.37 10.86 6.47
N PRO A 62 -0.97 11.53 5.38
CA PRO A 62 0.22 12.36 5.35
C PRO A 62 0.10 13.66 6.18
N LYS A 63 -1.03 13.91 6.83
CA LYS A 63 -1.18 14.98 7.82
C LYS A 63 -0.48 14.65 9.14
N PHE A 64 -0.39 13.37 9.48
CA PHE A 64 0.18 12.88 10.73
C PHE A 64 1.58 12.29 10.56
N PHE A 65 1.99 12.03 9.30
CA PHE A 65 3.24 11.35 8.99
C PHE A 65 4.05 12.06 7.92
N GLU A 66 5.35 12.13 8.14
CA GLU A 66 6.34 12.46 7.11
C GLU A 66 6.67 11.21 6.32
N ILE A 67 6.64 11.32 4.99
CA ILE A 67 7.01 10.27 4.05
C ILE A 67 8.27 10.73 3.31
N ASP A 68 9.35 9.96 3.37
CA ASP A 68 10.58 10.30 2.67
C ASP A 68 11.28 9.07 2.09
N LEU A 69 12.25 9.32 1.21
CA LEU A 69 13.10 8.33 0.57
C LEU A 69 14.45 8.27 1.30
N TYR A 70 14.98 7.06 1.44
CA TYR A 70 16.29 6.81 2.02
C TYR A 70 17.10 5.93 1.09
N CYS A 71 18.35 6.31 0.84
CA CYS A 71 19.26 5.59 -0.05
C CYS A 71 20.53 5.19 0.69
N GLN A 72 20.96 3.93 0.51
CA GLN A 72 22.22 3.46 1.04
C GLN A 72 23.41 4.32 0.57
N SER A 73 23.38 4.79 -0.69
CA SER A 73 24.42 5.64 -1.26
C SER A 73 24.52 7.02 -0.63
N GLU A 74 23.45 7.53 0.00
CA GLU A 74 23.44 8.77 0.76
C GLU A 74 23.98 8.59 2.19
N HIS A 75 23.78 7.39 2.76
CA HIS A 75 24.05 7.08 4.15
C HIS A 75 25.27 6.15 4.30
N THR A 76 26.45 6.61 3.89
CA THR A 76 27.76 5.94 4.07
C THR A 76 27.92 4.57 3.44
N GLY A 77 26.99 4.14 2.57
CA GLY A 77 27.04 2.81 1.94
C GLY A 77 26.73 1.64 2.88
N LYS A 78 26.35 1.88 4.14
CA LYS A 78 25.98 0.82 5.10
C LYS A 78 24.80 0.03 4.56
N GLN A 79 24.98 -1.28 4.41
CA GLN A 79 23.92 -2.21 4.02
C GLN A 79 22.91 -2.36 5.16
N ARG A 80 21.61 -2.38 4.81
CA ARG A 80 20.51 -2.48 5.77
C ARG A 80 19.40 -3.37 5.23
N SER A 81 18.77 -4.14 6.13
CA SER A 81 17.45 -4.71 5.94
C SER A 81 16.36 -3.65 6.17
N LEU A 82 15.08 -3.96 5.88
CA LEU A 82 13.96 -3.06 6.19
C LEU A 82 13.90 -2.73 7.68
N PHE A 83 14.12 -3.75 8.54
CA PHE A 83 14.21 -3.57 9.99
C PHE A 83 15.31 -2.58 10.39
N GLN A 84 16.53 -2.78 9.86
CA GLN A 84 17.66 -1.91 10.19
C GLN A 84 17.46 -0.47 9.69
N TRP A 85 16.77 -0.26 8.55
CA TRP A 85 16.34 1.06 8.13
C TRP A 85 15.39 1.69 9.14
N ALA A 86 14.40 0.93 9.63
CA ALA A 86 13.46 1.42 10.63
C ALA A 86 14.15 1.83 11.92
N GLU A 87 15.06 0.99 12.44
CA GLU A 87 15.79 1.25 13.68
C GLU A 87 16.73 2.45 13.55
N ASP A 88 17.61 2.45 12.53
CA ASP A 88 18.63 3.50 12.37
C ASP A 88 18.01 4.90 12.17
N PHE A 89 16.83 4.97 11.51
CA PHE A 89 16.16 6.23 11.17
C PHE A 89 14.88 6.50 11.97
N LYS A 90 14.54 5.63 12.94
CA LYS A 90 13.33 5.71 13.79
C LYS A 90 12.05 5.83 12.96
N LEU A 91 11.91 4.96 11.98
CA LEU A 91 10.77 4.93 11.09
C LEU A 91 9.66 4.04 11.66
N LYS A 92 8.42 4.48 11.56
CA LYS A 92 7.24 3.73 11.99
C LYS A 92 6.90 2.62 11.00
N ALA A 93 7.09 2.88 9.70
CA ALA A 93 6.92 1.89 8.65
C ALA A 93 7.96 2.08 7.55
N VAL A 94 8.33 0.98 6.89
CA VAL A 94 9.32 0.96 5.81
C VAL A 94 8.87 -0.03 4.73
N ILE A 95 8.96 0.38 3.46
CA ILE A 95 8.76 -0.48 2.30
C ILE A 95 9.89 -0.28 1.29
N ASN A 96 10.08 -1.21 0.37
CA ASN A 96 11.08 -1.09 -0.70
C ASN A 96 10.98 0.27 -1.41
N GLY A 97 12.13 0.85 -1.75
CA GLY A 97 12.27 2.09 -2.51
C GLY A 97 12.55 1.84 -4.00
N GLY A 98 11.78 0.94 -4.63
CA GLY A 98 11.92 0.57 -6.04
C GLY A 98 12.99 -0.50 -6.31
N MET A 99 12.96 -1.03 -7.53
CA MET A 99 13.92 -2.02 -8.01
C MET A 99 15.32 -1.41 -8.10
N PHE A 100 16.35 -2.22 -7.91
CA PHE A 100 17.75 -1.81 -7.93
C PHE A 100 18.59 -2.70 -8.84
N ALA A 101 19.74 -2.19 -9.25
CA ALA A 101 20.67 -2.86 -10.16
C ALA A 101 21.46 -3.96 -9.43
N LYS A 102 22.25 -4.72 -10.19
CA LYS A 102 23.07 -5.84 -9.65
C LYS A 102 24.15 -5.42 -8.68
N ASP A 103 24.48 -4.13 -8.64
CA ASP A 103 25.43 -3.56 -7.67
C ASP A 103 24.84 -3.45 -6.24
N LEU A 104 23.55 -3.77 -6.07
CA LEU A 104 22.81 -3.67 -4.81
C LEU A 104 22.87 -2.26 -4.19
N LEU A 105 22.90 -1.23 -5.04
CA LEU A 105 23.06 0.15 -4.64
C LEU A 105 22.24 1.12 -5.51
N THR A 106 22.35 1.00 -6.83
CA THR A 106 21.77 1.95 -7.78
C THR A 106 20.33 1.58 -8.11
N SER A 107 19.39 2.52 -8.01
CA SER A 107 18.01 2.35 -8.48
C SER A 107 17.95 2.12 -9.99
N VAL A 108 17.03 1.27 -10.47
CA VAL A 108 16.85 1.05 -11.92
C VAL A 108 16.23 2.27 -12.60
N GLY A 109 15.39 3.03 -11.92
CA GLY A 109 14.78 4.27 -12.40
C GLY A 109 15.35 5.51 -11.73
N TYR A 110 14.90 6.68 -12.15
CA TYR A 110 15.26 7.95 -11.52
C TYR A 110 14.98 7.91 -10.01
N LEU A 111 16.00 8.23 -9.22
CA LEU A 111 15.89 8.30 -7.76
C LEU A 111 16.70 9.47 -7.23
N LYS A 112 15.99 10.36 -6.52
CA LYS A 112 16.57 11.53 -5.84
C LYS A 112 15.95 11.66 -4.46
N THR A 113 16.78 11.87 -3.44
CA THR A 113 16.38 12.14 -2.05
C THR A 113 16.95 13.49 -1.62
N GLY A 114 16.10 14.48 -1.39
CA GLY A 114 16.59 15.82 -1.06
C GLY A 114 17.56 16.37 -2.10
N ASP A 115 18.82 16.53 -1.72
CA ASP A 115 19.90 16.99 -2.63
C ASP A 115 20.75 15.85 -3.19
N HIS A 116 20.61 14.62 -2.67
CA HIS A 116 21.31 13.44 -3.15
C HIS A 116 20.61 12.82 -4.38
N ILE A 117 21.40 12.45 -5.40
CA ILE A 117 20.91 11.74 -6.59
C ILE A 117 21.56 10.37 -6.64
N ASN A 118 20.76 9.33 -6.42
CA ASN A 118 21.20 7.94 -6.52
C ASN A 118 21.30 7.50 -8.00
N ASN A 119 20.25 7.76 -8.80
CA ASN A 119 20.25 7.54 -10.24
C ASN A 119 19.63 8.75 -10.98
N PRO A 120 20.38 9.49 -11.80
CA PRO A 120 19.85 10.60 -12.59
C PRO A 120 19.05 10.16 -13.82
N GLY A 121 19.15 8.88 -14.23
CA GLY A 121 18.55 8.35 -15.46
C GLY A 121 17.08 8.01 -15.33
N PHE A 122 16.27 8.51 -16.27
CA PHE A 122 14.87 8.09 -16.39
C PHE A 122 14.76 6.80 -17.19
N HIS A 123 14.13 5.79 -16.61
CA HIS A 123 13.77 4.57 -17.33
C HIS A 123 12.60 4.85 -18.29
N PRO A 124 12.71 4.57 -19.60
CA PRO A 124 11.72 5.01 -20.60
C PRO A 124 10.34 4.36 -20.44
N LYS A 125 10.28 3.16 -19.86
CA LYS A 125 9.03 2.40 -19.67
C LYS A 125 8.37 2.62 -18.30
N TYR A 126 9.00 3.35 -17.36
CA TYR A 126 8.46 3.57 -16.03
C TYR A 126 7.69 4.89 -16.00
N ASN A 127 6.38 4.79 -15.95
CA ASN A 127 5.48 5.93 -16.08
C ASN A 127 4.86 6.42 -14.76
N SER A 128 5.28 5.88 -13.62
CA SER A 128 4.91 6.40 -12.30
C SER A 128 6.11 7.01 -11.59
N ILE A 129 5.88 8.13 -10.91
CA ILE A 129 6.89 8.76 -10.05
C ILE A 129 6.25 9.08 -8.72
N LEU A 130 6.77 8.49 -7.63
CA LEU A 130 6.51 9.00 -6.29
C LEU A 130 7.22 10.35 -6.15
N ALA A 131 6.48 11.35 -5.68
CA ALA A 131 7.00 12.65 -5.27
C ALA A 131 6.65 12.88 -3.80
N CYS A 132 7.62 13.21 -2.97
CA CYS A 132 7.44 13.51 -1.56
C CYS A 132 8.38 14.63 -1.11
N ASN A 133 8.29 15.02 0.16
CA ASN A 133 9.08 16.11 0.70
C ASN A 133 8.84 17.43 -0.08
N PRO A 134 7.65 18.02 0.01
CA PRO A 134 7.29 19.21 -0.77
C PRO A 134 8.13 20.43 -0.35
N ARG A 135 8.38 21.32 -1.29
CA ARG A 135 9.09 22.59 -1.05
C ARG A 135 8.20 23.66 -0.44
N ASP A 136 6.90 23.55 -0.68
CA ASP A 136 5.89 24.46 -0.16
C ASP A 136 4.55 23.73 0.01
N GLN A 137 3.57 24.41 0.61
CA GLN A 137 2.24 23.84 0.90
C GLN A 137 1.26 23.90 -0.28
N SER A 138 1.68 24.31 -1.48
CA SER A 138 0.82 24.38 -2.66
C SER A 138 0.53 23.01 -3.29
N VAL A 139 1.21 21.97 -2.83
CA VAL A 139 1.05 20.59 -3.28
C VAL A 139 0.88 19.64 -2.08
N PRO A 140 0.25 18.46 -2.29
CA PRO A 140 0.10 17.49 -1.21
C PRO A 140 1.47 16.99 -0.71
N PRO A 141 1.58 16.54 0.57
CA PRO A 141 2.84 16.06 1.14
C PRO A 141 3.47 14.90 0.37
N VAL A 142 2.64 14.06 -0.25
CA VAL A 142 3.04 12.92 -1.06
C VAL A 142 2.09 12.76 -2.25
N LYS A 143 2.62 12.31 -3.39
CA LYS A 143 1.84 12.11 -4.62
C LYS A 143 2.50 11.05 -5.49
N ILE A 144 1.70 10.21 -6.15
CA ILE A 144 2.12 9.37 -7.26
C ILE A 144 1.73 10.09 -8.56
N ILE A 145 2.71 10.57 -9.29
CA ILE A 145 2.57 11.26 -10.57
C ILE A 145 2.51 10.21 -11.67
N ASP A 146 1.41 10.15 -12.42
CA ASP A 146 1.33 9.38 -13.66
C ASP A 146 1.76 10.25 -14.84
N ARG A 147 2.94 9.97 -15.41
CA ARG A 147 3.55 10.75 -16.50
C ARG A 147 2.73 10.78 -17.78
N THR A 148 1.68 9.98 -17.91
CA THR A 148 0.79 10.03 -19.07
C THR A 148 -0.39 10.99 -18.86
N CYS A 149 -0.63 11.43 -17.65
CA CYS A 149 -1.74 12.32 -17.27
C CYS A 149 -1.25 13.66 -16.72
N GLU A 150 -0.03 13.68 -16.20
CA GLU A 150 0.54 14.86 -15.56
C GLU A 150 1.94 15.16 -16.08
N ASP A 151 2.24 16.44 -16.24
CA ASP A 151 3.56 16.89 -16.64
C ASP A 151 4.52 16.89 -15.44
N PHE A 152 5.45 15.93 -15.44
CA PHE A 152 6.48 15.84 -14.40
C PHE A 152 7.37 17.09 -14.36
N ALA A 153 7.65 17.75 -15.49
CA ALA A 153 8.49 18.93 -15.51
C ALA A 153 7.90 20.06 -14.69
N LEU A 154 6.57 20.23 -14.75
CA LEU A 154 5.85 21.25 -13.95
C LEU A 154 5.81 20.91 -12.44
N LEU A 155 5.83 19.62 -12.09
CA LEU A 155 5.76 19.16 -10.71
C LEU A 155 7.14 18.98 -10.07
N SER A 156 8.19 18.79 -10.86
CA SER A 156 9.55 18.54 -10.40
C SER A 156 10.13 19.65 -9.50
N HIS A 157 9.67 20.89 -9.69
CA HIS A 157 10.09 22.04 -8.87
C HIS A 157 9.37 22.13 -7.52
N LYS A 158 8.28 21.36 -7.34
CA LYS A 158 7.43 21.42 -6.15
C LYS A 158 7.88 20.48 -5.04
N TYR A 159 8.68 19.46 -5.36
CA TYR A 159 9.14 18.43 -4.42
C TYR A 159 10.67 18.36 -4.37
N ARG A 160 11.18 17.67 -3.36
CA ARG A 160 12.63 17.45 -3.17
C ARG A 160 13.05 16.01 -3.49
N SER A 161 12.14 15.05 -3.24
CA SER A 161 12.43 13.62 -3.34
C SER A 161 11.54 12.97 -4.38
N PHE A 162 12.13 12.09 -5.22
CA PHE A 162 11.45 11.41 -6.33
C PHE A 162 11.94 9.98 -6.46
N LEU A 163 11.02 9.06 -6.72
CA LEU A 163 11.30 7.67 -7.07
C LEU A 163 10.48 7.27 -8.29
N GLN A 164 11.14 6.89 -9.36
CA GLN A 164 10.49 6.36 -10.56
C GLN A 164 10.26 4.86 -10.45
N GLY A 165 9.05 4.40 -10.80
CA GLY A 165 8.68 2.98 -10.80
C GLY A 165 7.71 2.61 -11.91
N ILE A 166 7.41 1.31 -12.01
CA ILE A 166 6.47 0.79 -13.00
C ILE A 166 5.04 1.09 -12.55
N ARG A 167 4.24 1.63 -13.45
CA ARG A 167 2.84 1.91 -13.21
C ARG A 167 2.02 0.61 -13.21
N MET A 168 1.18 0.42 -12.18
CA MET A 168 0.25 -0.69 -12.04
C MET A 168 -1.19 -0.26 -12.35
N ILE A 169 -1.71 0.71 -11.61
CA ILE A 169 -3.02 1.35 -11.84
C ILE A 169 -2.74 2.77 -12.28
N ASN A 170 -3.29 3.16 -13.42
CA ASN A 170 -3.09 4.49 -13.99
C ASN A 170 -4.03 5.55 -13.36
N CYS A 171 -3.85 6.82 -13.72
CA CYS A 171 -4.68 7.95 -13.29
C CYS A 171 -6.18 7.82 -13.63
N GLN A 172 -6.58 6.87 -14.47
CA GLN A 172 -7.99 6.55 -14.80
C GLN A 172 -8.51 5.36 -13.97
N GLY A 173 -7.74 4.86 -12.99
CA GLY A 173 -8.09 3.69 -12.18
C GLY A 173 -8.04 2.36 -12.94
N LYS A 174 -7.30 2.27 -14.05
CA LYS A 174 -7.23 1.07 -14.88
C LYS A 174 -5.95 0.29 -14.64
N ASN A 175 -6.08 -1.05 -14.60
CA ASN A 175 -4.95 -1.97 -14.67
C ASN A 175 -4.25 -1.81 -16.03
N VAL A 176 -2.98 -1.45 -16.03
CA VAL A 176 -2.16 -1.27 -17.24
C VAL A 176 -1.01 -2.27 -17.36
N TRP A 177 -0.98 -3.25 -16.48
CA TRP A 177 0.00 -4.33 -16.53
C TRP A 177 -0.44 -5.41 -17.51
N GLN A 178 0.51 -5.93 -18.31
CA GLN A 178 0.19 -7.02 -19.23
C GLN A 178 -0.02 -8.33 -18.47
N PRO A 179 -0.96 -9.19 -18.89
CA PRO A 179 -1.11 -10.53 -18.32
C PRO A 179 0.19 -11.33 -18.41
N GLN A 180 0.49 -12.11 -17.38
CA GLN A 180 1.66 -12.96 -17.27
C GLN A 180 1.34 -14.18 -16.43
N GLU A 181 2.04 -15.29 -16.61
CA GLU A 181 1.84 -16.52 -15.84
C GLU A 181 2.65 -16.54 -14.55
N LYS A 182 3.86 -15.98 -14.58
CA LYS A 182 4.79 -16.03 -13.46
C LYS A 182 4.36 -15.10 -12.34
N GLY A 183 4.23 -15.67 -11.13
CA GLY A 183 3.92 -14.94 -9.90
C GLY A 183 5.12 -14.85 -8.97
N TRP A 184 5.07 -13.86 -8.09
CA TRP A 184 5.99 -13.64 -6.96
C TRP A 184 5.32 -12.78 -5.89
N SER A 185 5.94 -12.65 -4.72
CA SER A 185 5.53 -11.66 -3.73
C SER A 185 5.73 -10.26 -4.29
N ILE A 186 4.89 -9.30 -3.86
CA ILE A 186 4.83 -7.95 -4.45
C ILE A 186 4.82 -6.91 -3.35
N ALA A 187 5.72 -5.94 -3.46
CA ALA A 187 5.66 -4.67 -2.76
C ALA A 187 5.22 -3.57 -3.73
N ALA A 188 4.21 -2.81 -3.36
CA ALA A 188 3.64 -1.75 -4.18
C ALA A 188 3.27 -0.52 -3.34
N LEU A 189 3.15 0.61 -4.00
CA LEU A 189 2.68 1.85 -3.40
C LEU A 189 1.42 2.32 -4.11
N GLY A 190 0.44 2.85 -3.36
CA GLY A 190 -0.79 3.39 -3.91
C GLY A 190 -1.18 4.71 -3.27
N MET A 191 -2.12 5.40 -3.91
CA MET A 191 -2.86 6.53 -3.34
C MET A 191 -4.34 6.21 -3.36
N ASP A 192 -5.06 6.50 -2.27
CA ASP A 192 -6.52 6.45 -2.25
C ASP A 192 -7.17 7.78 -2.65
N GLY A 193 -8.50 7.80 -2.75
CA GLY A 193 -9.26 8.99 -3.12
C GLY A 193 -9.27 10.11 -2.06
N ALA A 194 -8.92 9.80 -0.82
CA ALA A 194 -8.78 10.77 0.27
C ALA A 194 -7.37 11.39 0.33
N GLY A 195 -6.42 10.89 -0.47
CA GLY A 195 -5.04 11.36 -0.50
C GLY A 195 -4.12 10.64 0.50
N ASN A 196 -4.57 9.53 1.08
CA ASN A 196 -3.72 8.68 1.91
C ASN A 196 -2.74 7.89 1.04
N LEU A 197 -1.55 7.68 1.58
CA LEU A 197 -0.57 6.76 1.02
C LEU A 197 -0.90 5.33 1.44
N LEU A 198 -0.86 4.40 0.49
CA LEU A 198 -1.05 2.96 0.73
C LEU A 198 0.27 2.24 0.48
N MET A 199 0.90 1.69 1.54
CA MET A 199 1.99 0.73 1.41
C MET A 199 1.39 -0.67 1.35
N ILE A 200 1.61 -1.38 0.24
CA ILE A 200 0.90 -2.63 -0.08
C ILE A 200 1.92 -3.77 -0.21
N TYR A 201 1.66 -4.87 0.48
CA TYR A 201 2.47 -6.08 0.39
C TYR A 201 1.60 -7.33 0.22
N GLY A 202 1.91 -8.13 -0.80
CA GLY A 202 1.36 -9.47 -1.02
C GLY A 202 2.47 -10.51 -0.94
N GLY A 203 2.44 -11.38 0.08
CA GLY A 203 3.47 -12.38 0.31
C GLY A 203 3.37 -13.59 -0.60
N SER A 204 2.16 -13.99 -0.98
CA SER A 204 1.92 -15.13 -1.87
C SER A 204 2.32 -14.84 -3.31
N PRO A 205 2.91 -15.81 -4.01
CA PRO A 205 3.27 -15.65 -5.42
C PRO A 205 2.04 -15.43 -6.30
N LEU A 206 1.86 -14.22 -6.80
CA LEU A 206 0.78 -13.85 -7.72
C LEU A 206 1.36 -13.16 -8.96
N PRO A 207 0.79 -13.41 -10.17
CA PRO A 207 1.04 -12.56 -11.33
C PRO A 207 0.63 -11.12 -11.02
N VAL A 208 1.48 -10.13 -11.34
CA VAL A 208 1.21 -8.72 -11.01
C VAL A 208 -0.12 -8.23 -11.59
N HIS A 209 -0.45 -8.65 -12.82
CA HIS A 209 -1.71 -8.31 -13.45
C HIS A 209 -2.93 -8.79 -12.62
N ASP A 210 -2.86 -10.01 -12.04
CA ASP A 210 -3.96 -10.56 -11.23
C ASP A 210 -3.99 -9.95 -9.83
N PHE A 211 -2.81 -9.66 -9.25
CA PHE A 211 -2.71 -8.89 -8.02
C PHE A 211 -3.41 -7.52 -8.14
N ILE A 212 -3.21 -6.81 -9.26
CA ILE A 212 -3.90 -5.54 -9.51
C ILE A 212 -5.42 -5.72 -9.59
N LYS A 213 -5.91 -6.78 -10.25
CA LYS A 213 -7.36 -7.08 -10.29
C LYS A 213 -7.93 -7.26 -8.89
N ILE A 214 -7.19 -7.96 -8.00
CA ILE A 214 -7.60 -8.13 -6.61
C ILE A 214 -7.63 -6.76 -5.90
N LEU A 215 -6.58 -5.95 -6.02
CA LEU A 215 -6.54 -4.62 -5.39
C LEU A 215 -7.72 -3.74 -5.80
N LEU A 216 -8.15 -3.80 -7.07
CA LEU A 216 -9.30 -3.05 -7.58
C LEU A 216 -10.65 -3.53 -7.04
N GLN A 217 -10.71 -4.75 -6.49
CA GLN A 217 -11.92 -5.32 -5.85
C GLN A 217 -11.96 -5.08 -4.35
N LEU A 218 -10.83 -4.72 -3.73
CA LEU A 218 -10.77 -4.45 -2.30
C LEU A 218 -11.35 -3.05 -1.98
N PRO A 219 -11.89 -2.84 -0.76
CA PRO A 219 -12.45 -1.56 -0.34
C PRO A 219 -11.35 -0.53 0.00
N LEU A 220 -10.48 -0.23 -0.96
CA LEU A 220 -9.31 0.64 -0.78
C LEU A 220 -9.50 2.05 -1.37
N ASP A 221 -10.56 2.27 -2.16
CA ASP A 221 -10.76 3.50 -2.98
C ASP A 221 -9.48 3.91 -3.75
N ILE A 222 -8.75 2.91 -4.25
CA ILE A 222 -7.43 3.08 -4.84
C ILE A 222 -7.52 3.86 -6.17
N ARG A 223 -6.68 4.88 -6.34
CA ARG A 223 -6.68 5.77 -7.51
C ARG A 223 -5.51 5.49 -8.44
N THR A 224 -4.33 5.36 -7.88
CA THR A 224 -3.10 5.07 -8.63
C THR A 224 -2.23 4.12 -7.85
N THR A 225 -1.46 3.27 -8.53
CA THR A 225 -0.45 2.43 -7.90
C THR A 225 0.80 2.30 -8.75
N MET A 226 1.91 2.08 -8.08
CA MET A 226 3.20 1.76 -8.67
C MET A 226 3.83 0.54 -8.03
N TYR A 227 4.49 -0.27 -8.84
CA TYR A 227 5.27 -1.41 -8.43
C TYR A 227 6.62 -0.95 -7.88
N LEU A 228 7.01 -1.51 -6.74
CA LEU A 228 8.28 -1.23 -6.10
C LEU A 228 9.26 -2.39 -6.25
N GLU A 229 8.87 -3.59 -5.81
CA GLU A 229 9.76 -4.75 -5.81
C GLU A 229 8.96 -6.06 -5.86
N GLY A 230 9.58 -7.17 -6.27
CA GLY A 230 9.00 -8.49 -6.27
C GLY A 230 9.95 -9.60 -5.86
N GLY A 231 9.37 -10.76 -5.56
CA GLY A 231 10.12 -11.92 -5.11
C GLY A 231 10.60 -11.79 -3.67
N PHE A 232 11.66 -12.50 -3.33
CA PHE A 232 12.15 -12.60 -1.95
C PHE A 232 12.68 -11.30 -1.34
N GLN A 233 12.90 -10.28 -2.15
CA GLN A 233 13.34 -8.96 -1.68
C GLN A 233 12.17 -8.01 -1.39
N ALA A 234 10.95 -8.32 -1.88
CA ALA A 234 9.78 -7.55 -1.57
C ALA A 234 9.44 -7.64 -0.08
N GLY A 235 9.15 -6.52 0.55
CA GLY A 235 8.82 -6.50 1.95
C GLY A 235 8.20 -5.20 2.42
N LEU A 236 7.50 -5.30 3.55
CA LEU A 236 6.90 -4.20 4.29
C LEU A 236 7.20 -4.44 5.77
N TYR A 237 7.73 -3.45 6.45
CA TYR A 237 7.97 -3.47 7.88
C TYR A 237 7.11 -2.42 8.58
N LEU A 238 6.48 -2.81 9.69
CA LEU A 238 5.77 -1.93 10.60
C LEU A 238 6.35 -2.10 12.00
N SER A 239 6.91 -1.02 12.55
CA SER A 239 7.50 -1.02 13.88
C SER A 239 6.46 -1.14 14.97
N ASN A 240 6.66 -2.10 15.88
CA ASN A 240 5.81 -2.33 17.05
C ASN A 240 6.34 -1.62 18.32
N HIS A 241 7.25 -0.65 18.16
CA HIS A 241 7.71 0.12 19.32
C HIS A 241 6.53 0.83 19.97
N LYS A 242 6.13 0.34 21.14
CA LYS A 242 5.13 1.00 21.99
C LYS A 242 5.74 2.31 22.49
N ASN A 243 5.16 3.43 22.10
CA ASN A 243 5.28 4.61 22.92
C ASN A 243 4.67 4.27 24.28
N SER A 244 5.42 4.39 25.36
CA SER A 244 5.16 3.88 26.72
C SER A 244 3.88 4.38 27.39
N SER A 245 2.98 5.03 26.68
CA SER A 245 1.74 5.61 27.20
C SER A 245 0.44 4.94 26.73
N ASP A 246 0.50 3.99 25.77
CA ASP A 246 -0.74 3.38 25.24
C ASP A 246 -0.80 1.87 25.55
N SER A 247 -1.53 1.53 26.62
CA SER A 247 -1.71 0.14 27.09
C SER A 247 -2.84 -0.63 26.36
N SER A 248 -3.50 0.00 25.38
CA SER A 248 -4.72 -0.54 24.74
C SER A 248 -4.48 -1.13 23.34
N SER A 249 -3.25 -1.13 22.81
CA SER A 249 -3.00 -1.59 21.45
C SER A 249 -3.07 -3.12 21.33
N ILE A 250 -3.96 -3.61 20.49
CA ILE A 250 -4.00 -5.00 20.04
C ILE A 250 -2.65 -5.33 19.37
N PRO A 251 -2.01 -6.48 19.71
CA PRO A 251 -0.76 -6.85 19.06
C PRO A 251 -0.98 -7.03 17.56
N TYR A 252 -0.18 -6.37 16.74
CA TYR A 252 -0.12 -6.58 15.30
C TYR A 252 1.25 -7.16 14.93
N PRO A 253 1.36 -7.88 13.81
CA PRO A 253 2.63 -8.46 13.40
C PRO A 253 3.66 -7.33 13.17
N GLU A 254 4.77 -7.39 13.87
CA GLU A 254 5.85 -6.40 13.78
C GLU A 254 6.47 -6.37 12.39
N ILE A 255 6.50 -7.51 11.73
CA ILE A 255 7.11 -7.69 10.42
C ILE A 255 6.11 -8.33 9.48
N ILE A 256 5.81 -7.64 8.38
CA ILE A 256 4.89 -8.08 7.34
C ILE A 256 5.70 -8.52 6.11
N THR A 257 6.75 -9.31 6.30
CA THR A 257 7.51 -9.96 5.23
C THR A 257 7.44 -11.46 5.39
N ALA A 258 7.88 -12.21 4.38
CA ALA A 258 7.99 -13.67 4.50
C ALA A 258 8.79 -14.06 5.77
N PRO A 259 8.22 -14.88 6.69
CA PRO A 259 8.68 -15.00 8.09
C PRO A 259 10.11 -15.47 8.30
N GLU A 260 10.75 -16.08 7.32
CA GLU A 260 11.99 -16.82 7.50
C GLU A 260 13.30 -16.07 7.17
N LYS A 261 13.23 -14.79 6.70
CA LYS A 261 14.42 -14.15 6.09
C LYS A 261 14.60 -12.65 6.37
N HIS A 262 14.11 -12.14 7.49
CA HIS A 262 14.01 -10.70 7.75
C HIS A 262 15.32 -9.91 7.75
N ASP A 263 16.42 -10.52 8.23
CA ASP A 263 17.72 -9.87 8.35
C ASP A 263 18.69 -10.18 7.21
N GLN A 264 18.30 -11.05 6.27
CA GLN A 264 19.22 -11.58 5.26
C GLN A 264 19.29 -10.73 3.98
N PHE A 265 18.29 -9.88 3.73
CA PHE A 265 18.24 -9.14 2.48
C PHE A 265 18.58 -7.67 2.67
N VAL A 266 19.63 -7.27 1.97
CA VAL A 266 19.98 -5.86 1.82
C VAL A 266 18.99 -5.18 0.90
N ILE A 267 18.37 -4.11 1.40
CA ILE A 267 17.46 -3.25 0.61
C ILE A 267 18.13 -1.87 0.51
N PRO A 268 18.69 -1.53 -0.67
CA PRO A 268 19.52 -0.33 -0.79
C PRO A 268 18.72 0.98 -0.74
N ASN A 269 17.46 0.94 -1.13
CA ASN A 269 16.60 2.11 -1.17
C ASN A 269 15.24 1.78 -0.56
N VAL A 270 14.72 2.66 0.28
CA VAL A 270 13.44 2.46 0.96
C VAL A 270 12.60 3.75 0.97
N ILE A 271 11.28 3.55 1.10
CA ILE A 271 10.33 4.60 1.47
C ILE A 271 10.05 4.41 2.96
N GLY A 272 10.33 5.44 3.76
CA GLY A 272 10.14 5.44 5.19
C GLY A 272 9.05 6.40 5.65
N VAL A 273 8.38 6.02 6.73
CA VAL A 273 7.30 6.80 7.35
C VAL A 273 7.68 7.12 8.78
N ARG A 274 7.58 8.37 9.15
CA ARG A 274 7.88 8.88 10.50
C ARG A 274 6.75 9.78 10.98
N GLU A 275 6.46 9.76 12.28
CA GLU A 275 5.48 10.68 12.88
C GLU A 275 5.94 12.14 12.72
N VAL A 276 4.99 13.01 12.39
CA VAL A 276 5.25 14.46 12.41
C VAL A 276 5.48 14.88 13.85
N ARG A 277 6.65 15.46 14.13
CA ARG A 277 6.88 16.05 15.44
C ARG A 277 6.04 17.32 15.54
N LEU A 278 5.01 17.28 16.37
CA LEU A 278 4.30 18.50 16.78
C LEU A 278 5.31 19.41 17.46
N LYS A 279 5.52 20.58 16.88
CA LYS A 279 6.37 21.62 17.47
C LYS A 279 5.66 22.33 18.61
#